data_7599c358f32c6bd4ea01131d8cf3f5b8
#
_entry.id   7599c358f32c6bd4ea01131d8cf3f5b8
#
_cell.length_a   1.000
_cell.length_b   1.000
_cell.length_c   1.000
_cell.angle_alpha   90.00
_cell.angle_beta   90.00
_cell.angle_gamma   90.00
#
_symmetry.space_group_name_H-M   'P 1'
#
loop_
_entity.id
_entity.type
_entity.pdbx_description
1 polymer ?
#
loop_
_entity_poly.entity_id
_entity_poly.type
_entity_poly.pdbx_seq_one_letter_code
_entity_poly.pdbx_strand_id
1 'polypeptide(L)'
;MSPVQTEITAMEERLRQAELGPDPQFFEEALADNAVLVSQDGQAGFAKAKVVEAHRPGKGPKFTRVEVNESQIVDHGNAAVVTSRWTYENLQGRFTLKFMRVWIKKYDRWQIIAGSISN
;
A
#
# COMPACT_ATOMS: atom_id res chain seq x y z
N MET A 1 -15.66 -14.87 0.96
CA MET A 1 -14.47 -14.34 0.22
C MET A 1 -13.72 -15.49 -0.43
N SER A 2 -13.13 -15.24 -1.59
CA SER A 2 -12.26 -16.21 -2.24
C SER A 2 -10.94 -16.34 -1.46
N PRO A 3 -10.18 -17.43 -1.68
CA PRO A 3 -8.84 -17.54 -1.08
C PRO A 3 -7.94 -16.35 -1.40
N VAL A 4 -7.98 -15.85 -2.64
CA VAL A 4 -7.17 -14.69 -3.04
C VAL A 4 -7.60 -13.45 -2.28
N GLN A 5 -8.91 -13.20 -2.15
CA GLN A 5 -9.40 -12.06 -1.37
C GLN A 5 -8.95 -12.13 0.09
N THR A 6 -8.95 -13.32 0.68
CA THR A 6 -8.49 -13.53 2.05
C THR A 6 -6.99 -13.23 2.18
N GLU A 7 -6.17 -13.74 1.24
CA GLU A 7 -4.73 -13.48 1.24
C GLU A 7 -4.41 -12.01 1.09
N ILE A 8 -5.09 -11.32 0.16
CA ILE A 8 -4.86 -9.89 -0.09
C ILE A 8 -5.34 -9.05 1.08
N THR A 9 -6.46 -9.41 1.70
CA THR A 9 -6.92 -8.71 2.92
C THR A 9 -5.84 -8.76 4.00
N ALA A 10 -5.18 -9.91 4.17
CA ALA A 10 -4.08 -10.05 5.12
C ALA A 10 -2.87 -9.19 4.73
N MET A 11 -2.52 -9.14 3.44
CA MET A 11 -1.41 -8.31 2.97
C MET A 11 -1.69 -6.81 3.13
N GLU A 12 -2.92 -6.39 2.84
CA GLU A 12 -3.34 -4.98 3.02
C GLU A 12 -3.31 -4.59 4.51
N GLU A 13 -3.68 -5.50 5.41
CA GLU A 13 -3.57 -5.25 6.85
C GLU A 13 -2.11 -5.15 7.30
N ARG A 14 -1.23 -5.99 6.78
CA ARG A 14 0.21 -5.87 7.06
C ARG A 14 0.77 -4.53 6.54
N LEU A 15 0.27 -4.07 5.39
CA LEU A 15 0.65 -2.77 4.84
C LEU A 15 0.22 -1.64 5.78
N ARG A 16 -1.00 -1.71 6.30
CA ARG A 16 -1.52 -0.73 7.25
C ARG A 16 -0.63 -0.67 8.50
N GLN A 17 -0.27 -1.81 9.05
CA GLN A 17 0.62 -1.89 10.21
C GLN A 17 2.01 -1.33 9.89
N ALA A 18 2.51 -1.58 8.69
CA ALA A 18 3.81 -1.08 8.25
C ALA A 18 3.83 0.45 8.11
N GLU A 19 2.69 1.06 7.79
CA GLU A 19 2.58 2.52 7.76
C GLU A 19 2.55 3.12 9.17
N LEU A 20 1.96 2.41 10.12
CA LEU A 20 1.92 2.83 11.52
C LEU A 20 3.27 2.65 12.21
N GLY A 21 4.01 1.57 11.91
CA GLY A 21 5.24 1.21 12.56
C GLY A 21 6.29 2.32 12.66
N PRO A 22 6.74 3.03 11.59
CA PRO A 22 6.76 2.56 10.22
C PRO A 22 7.75 1.40 10.05
N ASP A 23 7.53 0.57 9.04
CA ASP A 23 8.31 -0.63 8.79
C ASP A 23 8.80 -0.65 7.33
N PRO A 24 10.04 -0.19 7.06
CA PRO A 24 10.56 -0.19 5.70
C PRO A 24 10.78 -1.59 5.12
N GLN A 25 11.03 -2.58 5.96
CA GLN A 25 11.26 -3.95 5.51
C GLN A 25 10.03 -4.54 4.82
N PHE A 26 8.83 -4.23 5.32
CA PHE A 26 7.60 -4.67 4.66
C PHE A 26 7.56 -4.19 3.21
N PHE A 27 7.85 -2.90 2.99
CA PHE A 27 7.80 -2.30 1.65
C PHE A 27 8.92 -2.83 0.74
N GLU A 28 10.08 -3.14 1.32
CA GLU A 28 11.17 -3.76 0.58
C GLU A 28 10.76 -5.12 0.01
N GLU A 29 10.01 -5.90 0.78
CA GLU A 29 9.55 -7.23 0.38
C GLU A 29 8.27 -7.18 -0.48
N ALA A 30 7.33 -6.29 -0.14
CA ALA A 30 6.02 -6.25 -0.77
C ALA A 30 5.98 -5.53 -2.11
N LEU A 31 6.92 -4.61 -2.37
CA LEU A 31 6.98 -3.90 -3.64
C LEU A 31 7.91 -4.65 -4.60
N ALA A 32 7.43 -4.87 -5.83
CA ALA A 32 8.30 -5.38 -6.89
C ALA A 32 9.38 -4.33 -7.21
N ASP A 33 10.56 -4.78 -7.61
CA ASP A 33 11.68 -3.87 -7.91
C ASP A 33 11.34 -2.84 -8.98
N ASN A 34 10.48 -3.23 -9.93
CA ASN A 34 10.03 -2.38 -11.03
C ASN A 34 8.58 -1.90 -10.86
N ALA A 35 8.08 -1.81 -9.63
CA ALA A 35 6.72 -1.34 -9.37
C ALA A 35 6.53 0.07 -9.93
N VAL A 36 5.37 0.30 -10.54
CA VAL A 36 5.01 1.59 -11.10
C VAL A 36 3.95 2.24 -10.20
N LEU A 37 4.30 3.38 -9.62
CA LEU A 37 3.41 4.08 -8.71
C LEU A 37 3.17 5.49 -9.24
N VAL A 38 1.93 5.95 -9.10
CA VAL A 38 1.52 7.30 -9.49
C VAL A 38 1.01 8.03 -8.26
N SER A 39 1.60 9.15 -7.96
CA SER A 39 1.17 9.94 -6.81
C SER A 39 0.08 10.95 -7.18
N GLN A 40 -0.55 11.50 -6.16
CA GLN A 40 -1.66 12.46 -6.33
C GLN A 40 -1.26 13.76 -7.01
N ASP A 41 0.03 14.10 -7.02
CA ASP A 41 0.54 15.29 -7.71
C ASP A 41 0.85 15.04 -9.18
N GLY A 42 0.50 13.85 -9.68
CA GLY A 42 0.71 13.48 -11.07
C GLY A 42 2.10 12.94 -11.39
N GLN A 43 2.97 12.78 -10.40
CA GLN A 43 4.26 12.14 -10.63
C GLN A 43 4.06 10.67 -10.98
N ALA A 44 4.62 10.26 -12.11
CA ALA A 44 4.62 8.86 -12.54
C ALA A 44 6.01 8.26 -12.33
N GLY A 45 6.07 6.92 -12.19
CA GLY A 45 7.34 6.22 -12.04
C GLY A 45 7.98 6.42 -10.66
N PHE A 46 7.17 6.67 -9.67
CA PHE A 46 7.59 6.78 -8.29
C PHE A 46 8.31 5.49 -7.86
N ALA A 47 9.57 5.59 -7.51
CA ALA A 47 10.42 4.41 -7.34
C ALA A 47 10.20 3.71 -6.00
N LYS A 48 10.32 2.38 -6.00
CA LYS A 48 10.30 1.56 -4.79
C LYS A 48 11.23 2.12 -3.71
N ALA A 49 12.44 2.54 -4.10
CA ALA A 49 13.43 3.06 -3.15
C ALA A 49 12.92 4.26 -2.38
N LYS A 50 12.12 5.12 -3.00
CA LYS A 50 11.52 6.29 -2.34
C LYS A 50 10.49 5.88 -1.30
N VAL A 51 9.70 4.85 -1.59
CA VAL A 51 8.70 4.33 -0.65
C VAL A 51 9.39 3.73 0.56
N VAL A 52 10.39 2.91 0.35
CA VAL A 52 11.17 2.29 1.43
C VAL A 52 11.80 3.37 2.31
N GLU A 53 12.44 4.37 1.69
CA GLU A 53 13.09 5.46 2.42
C GLU A 53 12.08 6.27 3.24
N ALA A 54 10.89 6.54 2.69
CA ALA A 54 9.85 7.30 3.38
C ALA A 54 9.32 6.56 4.62
N HIS A 55 9.48 5.25 4.69
CA HIS A 55 9.02 4.45 5.82
C HIS A 55 10.15 4.09 6.80
N ARG A 56 11.34 4.67 6.64
CA ARG A 56 12.39 4.54 7.65
C ARG A 56 12.00 5.38 8.86
N PRO A 57 12.24 4.87 10.09
CA PRO A 57 11.95 5.65 11.30
C PRO A 57 12.60 7.03 11.26
N GLY A 58 11.79 8.07 11.48
CA GLY A 58 12.26 9.47 11.50
C GLY A 58 12.41 10.11 10.14
N LYS A 59 12.12 9.42 9.03
CA LYS A 59 12.30 9.95 7.67
C LYS A 59 11.00 10.37 7.00
N GLY A 60 9.87 9.88 7.46
CA GLY A 60 8.57 10.20 6.89
C GLY A 60 7.59 10.61 7.97
N PRO A 61 6.32 10.86 7.58
CA PRO A 61 5.30 11.21 8.55
C PRO A 61 5.07 10.06 9.52
N LYS A 62 4.85 10.43 10.78
CA LYS A 62 4.47 9.46 11.81
C LYS A 62 2.98 9.57 12.05
N PHE A 63 2.27 8.50 11.82
CA PHE A 63 0.82 8.47 12.01
C PHE A 63 0.49 7.90 13.39
N THR A 64 -0.53 8.49 14.02
CA THR A 64 -1.09 7.98 15.27
C THR A 64 -2.22 6.99 15.00
N ARG A 65 -2.83 7.10 13.82
CA ARG A 65 -3.93 6.24 13.41
C ARG A 65 -4.01 6.14 11.91
N VAL A 66 -4.25 4.93 11.41
CA VAL A 66 -4.52 4.65 10.00
C VAL A 66 -5.73 3.72 9.94
N GLU A 67 -6.79 4.18 9.27
CA GLU A 67 -8.04 3.41 9.12
C GLU A 67 -8.34 3.14 7.67
N VAL A 68 -8.81 1.93 7.38
CA VAL A 68 -9.38 1.59 6.07
C VAL A 68 -10.88 1.83 6.16
N ASN A 69 -11.40 2.77 5.37
CA ASN A 69 -12.82 3.13 5.37
C ASN A 69 -13.62 2.28 4.38
N GLU A 70 -13.06 2.05 3.21
CA GLU A 70 -13.67 1.25 2.17
C GLU A 70 -12.57 0.44 1.50
N SER A 71 -12.88 -0.80 1.14
CA SER A 71 -11.95 -1.64 0.42
C SER A 71 -12.72 -2.62 -0.46
N GLN A 72 -12.27 -2.76 -1.69
CA GLN A 72 -12.82 -3.73 -2.64
C GLN A 72 -11.65 -4.45 -3.29
N ILE A 73 -11.73 -5.76 -3.31
CA ILE A 73 -10.68 -6.63 -3.87
C ILE A 73 -11.29 -7.43 -5.00
N VAL A 74 -10.74 -7.28 -6.21
CA VAL A 74 -11.15 -8.07 -7.37
C VAL A 74 -10.10 -9.15 -7.59
N ASP A 75 -10.56 -10.40 -7.52
CA ASP A 75 -9.73 -11.60 -7.66
C ASP A 75 -9.58 -11.95 -9.14
N HIS A 76 -8.35 -11.98 -9.63
CA HIS A 76 -7.99 -12.39 -10.99
C HIS A 76 -7.08 -13.63 -10.98
N GLY A 77 -7.16 -14.45 -9.92
CA GLY A 77 -6.34 -15.65 -9.77
C GLY A 77 -4.97 -15.32 -9.21
N ASN A 78 -3.96 -15.20 -10.07
CA ASN A 78 -2.61 -14.84 -9.64
C ASN A 78 -2.39 -13.33 -9.58
N ALA A 79 -3.45 -12.55 -9.75
CA ALA A 79 -3.43 -11.10 -9.60
C ALA A 79 -4.67 -10.65 -8.86
N ALA A 80 -4.59 -9.49 -8.22
CA ALA A 80 -5.73 -8.87 -7.55
C ALA A 80 -5.61 -7.36 -7.68
N VAL A 81 -6.77 -6.71 -7.89
CA VAL A 81 -6.85 -5.26 -7.93
C VAL A 81 -7.60 -4.80 -6.69
N VAL A 82 -6.97 -3.92 -5.92
CA VAL A 82 -7.57 -3.38 -4.70
C VAL A 82 -7.85 -1.90 -4.92
N THR A 83 -9.07 -1.47 -4.63
CA THR A 83 -9.40 -0.06 -4.51
C THR A 83 -9.83 0.18 -3.07
N SER A 84 -9.34 1.25 -2.46
CA SER A 84 -9.62 1.51 -1.06
C SER A 84 -9.51 2.98 -0.73
N ARG A 85 -10.15 3.36 0.37
CA ARG A 85 -10.06 4.71 0.91
C ARG A 85 -9.57 4.57 2.36
N TRP A 86 -8.51 5.31 2.68
CA TRP A 86 -7.84 5.24 3.97
C TRP A 86 -7.81 6.61 4.61
N THR A 87 -8.02 6.66 5.91
CA THR A 87 -7.92 7.89 6.70
C THR A 87 -6.69 7.81 7.59
N TYR A 88 -5.87 8.86 7.53
CA TYR A 88 -4.63 8.99 8.29
C TYR A 88 -4.76 10.11 9.30
N GLU A 89 -4.29 9.88 10.51
CA GLU A 89 -4.21 10.90 11.56
C GLU A 89 -2.77 11.06 12.03
N ASN A 90 -2.39 12.31 12.26
CA ASN A 90 -1.13 12.67 12.91
C ASN A 90 -1.38 13.84 13.85
N LEU A 91 -0.31 14.40 14.43
CA LEU A 91 -0.45 15.50 15.40
C LEU A 91 -0.98 16.79 14.78
N GLN A 92 -0.85 16.94 13.45
CA GLN A 92 -1.31 18.13 12.73
C GLN A 92 -2.75 18.02 12.23
N GLY A 93 -3.30 16.82 12.19
CA GLY A 93 -4.66 16.65 11.71
C GLY A 93 -4.94 15.30 11.07
N ARG A 94 -5.90 15.30 10.17
CA ARG A 94 -6.48 14.11 9.57
C ARG A 94 -6.71 14.35 8.08
N PHE A 95 -6.41 13.36 7.27
CA PHE A 95 -6.67 13.42 5.84
C PHE A 95 -7.03 12.04 5.30
N THR A 96 -7.68 12.02 4.13
CA THR A 96 -8.12 10.79 3.49
C THR A 96 -7.48 10.68 2.10
N LEU A 97 -7.00 9.50 1.77
CA LEU A 97 -6.43 9.18 0.47
C LEU A 97 -7.17 7.99 -0.15
N LYS A 98 -7.25 7.98 -1.46
CA LYS A 98 -7.77 6.86 -2.24
C LYS A 98 -6.60 6.15 -2.89
N PHE A 99 -6.66 4.82 -2.84
CA PHE A 99 -5.61 3.97 -3.40
C PHE A 99 -6.18 3.00 -4.41
N MET A 100 -5.39 2.74 -5.44
CA MET A 100 -5.55 1.54 -6.26
C MET A 100 -4.21 0.82 -6.22
N ARG A 101 -4.24 -0.47 -5.96
CA ARG A 101 -3.04 -1.31 -5.95
C ARG A 101 -3.28 -2.56 -6.77
N VAL A 102 -2.27 -2.96 -7.52
CA VAL A 102 -2.28 -4.22 -8.25
C VAL A 102 -1.25 -5.13 -7.60
N TRP A 103 -1.74 -6.24 -7.07
CA TRP A 103 -0.93 -7.28 -6.49
C TRP A 103 -0.80 -8.44 -7.49
N ILE A 104 0.37 -9.04 -7.58
CA ILE A 104 0.54 -10.30 -8.31
C ILE A 104 1.17 -11.35 -7.40
N LYS A 105 0.79 -12.60 -7.63
CA LYS A 105 1.39 -13.74 -6.93
C LYS A 105 2.39 -14.42 -7.85
N LYS A 106 3.63 -14.53 -7.38
CA LYS A 106 4.71 -15.12 -8.13
C LYS A 106 5.59 -15.89 -7.15
N TYR A 107 5.84 -17.16 -7.42
CA TYR A 107 6.60 -18.05 -6.51
C TYR A 107 6.00 -18.04 -5.10
N ASP A 108 4.67 -18.20 -5.02
CA ASP A 108 3.90 -18.21 -3.76
C ASP A 108 4.03 -16.93 -2.93
N ARG A 109 4.39 -15.81 -3.57
CA ARG A 109 4.57 -14.54 -2.89
C ARG A 109 3.82 -13.43 -3.59
N TRP A 110 3.04 -12.67 -2.81
CA TRP A 110 2.32 -11.51 -3.33
C TRP A 110 3.21 -10.28 -3.30
N GLN A 111 3.23 -9.55 -4.43
CA GLN A 111 3.92 -8.28 -4.54
C GLN A 111 3.06 -7.26 -5.27
N ILE A 112 3.21 -5.99 -4.88
CA ILE A 112 2.59 -4.86 -5.56
C ILE A 112 3.43 -4.52 -6.79
N ILE A 113 2.81 -4.48 -7.95
CA ILE A 113 3.49 -4.12 -9.22
C ILE A 113 3.08 -2.75 -9.73
N ALA A 114 1.94 -2.24 -9.27
CA ALA A 114 1.44 -0.95 -9.72
C ALA A 114 0.48 -0.39 -8.67
N GLY A 115 0.35 0.91 -8.66
CA GLY A 115 -0.62 1.56 -7.79
C GLY A 115 -0.73 3.05 -8.06
N SER A 116 -1.78 3.63 -7.50
CA SER A 116 -1.99 5.07 -7.56
C SER A 116 -2.52 5.59 -6.23
N ILE A 117 -2.20 6.84 -5.94
CA ILE A 117 -2.66 7.56 -4.76
C ILE A 117 -3.35 8.83 -5.24
N SER A 118 -4.53 9.11 -4.70
CA SER A 118 -5.26 10.36 -5.02
C SER A 118 -6.02 10.85 -3.80
N ASN A 119 -6.47 12.11 -3.86
CA ASN A 119 -7.32 12.68 -2.79
C ASN A 119 -8.77 12.31 -3.01
#